data_8483ed058e53e6533fd710ab7300d848
#
_entry.id   8483ed058e53e6533fd710ab7300d848
#
_cell.length_a   1.000
_cell.length_b   1.000
_cell.length_c   1.000
_cell.angle_alpha   90.00
_cell.angle_beta   90.00
_cell.angle_gamma   90.00
#
_symmetry.space_group_name_H-M   'P 1'
#
loop_
_entity.id
_entity.type
_entity.pdbx_description
1 polymer ?
#
loop_
_entity_poly.entity_id
_entity_poly.type
_entity_poly.pdbx_seq_one_letter_code
_entity_poly.pdbx_strand_id
1 'polypeptide(L)'
;RNAASGTLKLQNSSIVASRKLDAYLYYLLGDNLPCDGHYENLQEAAKWGFKISDLTRKCQTLEEVFEFINYWDVERKNLPVATDGIVLKVNSLRQQKNLGFTAKSPRWAIAYKFQAERALTRLNKVTYQVGRTGAVTPVANLDPVQLSGTVVKRASLHNADIIEGLDLHIGDMVYVEKGGEIIPKITGVDKDARSFMLGEKVRFITNCPECGSKLVRYEGEAAHYCPNETACPPQNKGKIEHFISRKAMNIDGLGPETVDMFYRLGLIKNTADLYNLTTDDIKGLERMGEKSAENIITGIAQSKTVPFERVIFALGIRFVGETVAKKIAKSFENIDELQQADLERLISIDEIGEKIAQSILLYFENESNRELVGRLRDAGLQLYRTEEDLSGYTDKLAGKSIVISGVFTHHSRDEYKEIIEKNGGKNVGSISAKTSFILAGDNMGPAKLEKAKKLGITILSEEEFLKLIS
;
A
#
# COMPACT_ATOMS: atom_id res chain seq x y z
N ARG A 1 7.20 18.15 2.66
CA ARG A 1 6.55 17.24 1.69
C ARG A 1 5.12 17.65 1.41
N ASN A 2 4.26 17.77 2.41
CA ASN A 2 2.84 18.12 2.21
C ASN A 2 2.64 19.53 1.66
N ALA A 3 3.44 20.51 2.08
CA ALA A 3 3.40 21.87 1.54
C ALA A 3 3.73 21.89 0.05
N ALA A 4 4.76 21.16 -0.40
CA ALA A 4 5.13 21.08 -1.80
C ALA A 4 4.04 20.38 -2.64
N SER A 5 3.59 19.19 -2.22
CA SER A 5 2.55 18.45 -2.95
C SER A 5 1.21 19.18 -2.96
N GLY A 6 0.85 19.87 -1.87
CA GLY A 6 -0.34 20.72 -1.81
C GLY A 6 -0.24 21.94 -2.72
N THR A 7 0.95 22.52 -2.82
CA THR A 7 1.18 23.66 -3.72
C THR A 7 0.98 23.27 -5.19
N LEU A 8 1.48 22.11 -5.61
CA LEU A 8 1.31 21.60 -6.99
C LEU A 8 -0.16 21.32 -7.36
N LYS A 9 -1.04 21.20 -6.36
CA LYS A 9 -2.50 20.98 -6.56
C LYS A 9 -3.31 22.28 -6.58
N LEU A 10 -2.67 23.43 -6.36
CA LEU A 10 -3.38 24.72 -6.39
C LEU A 10 -3.81 25.07 -7.81
N GLN A 11 -5.05 25.56 -7.95
CA GLN A 11 -5.59 26.01 -9.23
C GLN A 11 -4.96 27.32 -9.71
N ASN A 12 -4.50 28.16 -8.80
CA ASN A 12 -3.89 29.45 -9.13
C ASN A 12 -2.36 29.30 -9.31
N SER A 13 -1.92 29.33 -10.57
CA SER A 13 -0.49 29.20 -10.93
C SER A 13 0.40 30.34 -10.40
N SER A 14 -0.12 31.54 -10.20
CA SER A 14 0.63 32.66 -9.63
C SER A 14 1.03 32.38 -8.17
N ILE A 15 0.15 31.74 -7.39
CA ILE A 15 0.45 31.33 -6.02
C ILE A 15 1.49 30.21 -6.03
N VAL A 16 1.42 29.27 -6.97
CA VAL A 16 2.42 28.20 -7.14
C VAL A 16 3.80 28.83 -7.41
N ALA A 17 3.88 29.77 -8.36
CA ALA A 17 5.10 30.45 -8.71
C ALA A 17 5.73 31.22 -7.53
N SER A 18 4.88 31.89 -6.71
CA SER A 18 5.36 32.65 -5.53
C SER A 18 6.03 31.78 -4.48
N ARG A 19 5.69 30.49 -4.42
CA ARG A 19 6.23 29.53 -3.43
C ARG A 19 7.61 28.95 -3.80
N LYS A 20 8.13 29.26 -5.00
CA LYS A 20 9.48 28.90 -5.44
C LYS A 20 9.82 27.43 -5.13
N LEU A 21 8.98 26.50 -5.57
CA LEU A 21 9.24 25.07 -5.40
C LEU A 21 10.52 24.66 -6.11
N ASP A 22 11.25 23.75 -5.50
CA ASP A 22 12.51 23.20 -6.00
C ASP A 22 12.48 21.65 -5.90
N ALA A 23 13.34 20.96 -6.66
CA ALA A 23 13.39 19.52 -6.71
C ALA A 23 14.85 19.02 -6.73
N TYR A 24 15.15 18.06 -5.86
CA TYR A 24 16.36 17.26 -5.92
C TYR A 24 16.07 15.92 -6.59
N LEU A 25 16.82 15.60 -7.64
CA LEU A 25 16.71 14.31 -8.32
C LEU A 25 17.63 13.29 -7.64
N TYR A 26 17.13 12.08 -7.48
CA TYR A 26 17.81 11.05 -6.68
C TYR A 26 17.95 9.69 -7.38
N TYR A 27 17.53 9.62 -8.64
CA TYR A 27 17.60 8.40 -9.44
C TYR A 27 17.55 8.73 -10.92
N LEU A 28 18.48 8.14 -11.70
CA LEU A 28 18.51 8.20 -13.15
C LEU A 28 18.07 6.82 -13.70
N LEU A 29 17.11 6.81 -14.61
CA LEU A 29 16.57 5.64 -15.26
C LEU A 29 16.83 5.70 -16.76
N GLY A 30 17.15 4.56 -17.36
CA GLY A 30 17.35 4.42 -18.80
C GLY A 30 17.99 3.07 -19.14
N ASP A 31 17.84 2.64 -20.39
CA ASP A 31 18.42 1.37 -20.88
C ASP A 31 19.94 1.50 -21.09
N ASN A 32 20.42 2.69 -21.50
CA ASN A 32 21.83 2.98 -21.76
C ASN A 32 22.31 4.09 -20.84
N LEU A 33 22.55 3.76 -19.57
CA LEU A 33 23.09 4.71 -18.62
C LEU A 33 24.60 4.91 -18.83
N PRO A 34 25.14 6.13 -18.62
CA PRO A 34 26.56 6.43 -18.88
C PRO A 34 27.53 5.67 -17.98
N CYS A 35 27.10 5.22 -16.80
CA CYS A 35 27.95 4.55 -15.81
C CYS A 35 27.26 3.31 -15.21
N ASP A 36 28.06 2.35 -14.70
CA ASP A 36 27.59 1.13 -14.03
C ASP A 36 27.21 1.36 -12.55
N GLY A 37 27.42 2.54 -12.03
CA GLY A 37 27.14 2.90 -10.64
C GLY A 37 26.05 3.94 -10.51
N HIS A 38 25.19 3.78 -9.49
CA HIS A 38 24.12 4.72 -9.15
C HIS A 38 24.66 6.13 -8.81
N TYR A 39 25.72 6.20 -7.99
CA TYR A 39 26.34 7.46 -7.58
C TYR A 39 26.95 8.18 -8.78
N GLU A 40 27.70 7.45 -9.62
CA GLU A 40 28.34 7.97 -10.81
C GLU A 40 27.32 8.53 -11.82
N ASN A 41 26.20 7.84 -12.01
CA ASN A 41 25.10 8.33 -12.86
C ASN A 41 24.45 9.61 -12.31
N LEU A 42 24.35 9.77 -10.99
CA LEU A 42 23.88 11.03 -10.40
C LEU A 42 24.88 12.17 -10.65
N GLN A 43 26.19 11.90 -10.60
CA GLN A 43 27.22 12.91 -10.91
C GLN A 43 27.15 13.34 -12.39
N GLU A 44 26.91 12.40 -13.31
CA GLU A 44 26.68 12.74 -14.73
C GLU A 44 25.40 13.57 -14.91
N ALA A 45 24.31 13.22 -14.25
CA ALA A 45 23.08 14.02 -14.26
C ALA A 45 23.30 15.45 -13.74
N ALA A 46 24.16 15.63 -12.73
CA ALA A 46 24.54 16.96 -12.24
C ALA A 46 25.28 17.78 -13.33
N LYS A 47 26.15 17.14 -14.11
CA LYS A 47 26.83 17.80 -15.25
C LYS A 47 25.85 18.23 -16.34
N TRP A 48 24.73 17.55 -16.48
CA TRP A 48 23.67 17.94 -17.43
C TRP A 48 22.76 19.07 -16.89
N GLY A 49 23.08 19.60 -15.70
CA GLY A 49 22.35 20.70 -15.08
C GLY A 49 21.19 20.29 -14.18
N PHE A 50 21.01 19.01 -13.91
CA PHE A 50 20.02 18.56 -12.93
C PHE A 50 20.51 18.79 -11.51
N LYS A 51 19.61 19.22 -10.63
CA LYS A 51 19.91 19.45 -9.23
C LYS A 51 19.96 18.12 -8.47
N ILE A 52 21.16 17.72 -8.09
CA ILE A 52 21.44 16.54 -7.26
C ILE A 52 21.87 17.04 -5.87
N SER A 53 21.59 16.28 -4.84
CA SER A 53 21.99 16.64 -3.47
C SER A 53 23.50 16.50 -3.28
N ASP A 54 24.15 17.58 -2.87
CA ASP A 54 25.58 17.59 -2.50
C ASP A 54 25.87 16.75 -1.24
N LEU A 55 24.84 16.35 -0.52
CA LEU A 55 24.93 15.52 0.69
C LEU A 55 25.07 14.04 0.37
N THR A 56 24.96 13.63 -0.90
CA THR A 56 25.11 12.24 -1.31
C THR A 56 26.56 11.79 -1.22
N ARG A 57 26.81 10.69 -0.49
CA ARG A 57 28.16 10.14 -0.30
C ARG A 57 28.20 8.69 -0.77
N LYS A 58 29.27 8.29 -1.47
CA LYS A 58 29.59 6.90 -1.76
C LYS A 58 30.43 6.35 -0.63
N CYS A 59 29.97 5.27 0.01
CA CYS A 59 30.66 4.57 1.08
C CYS A 59 31.13 3.21 0.59
N GLN A 60 32.33 2.77 1.07
CA GLN A 60 32.91 1.48 0.72
C GLN A 60 32.77 0.47 1.85
N THR A 61 32.68 0.92 3.10
CA THR A 61 32.56 0.08 4.30
C THR A 61 31.32 0.44 5.12
N LEU A 62 30.93 -0.44 6.02
CA LEU A 62 29.83 -0.19 6.97
C LEU A 62 30.21 0.90 7.98
N GLU A 63 31.47 0.98 8.36
CA GLU A 63 31.98 2.01 9.26
C GLU A 63 31.76 3.40 8.68
N GLU A 64 32.07 3.60 7.39
CA GLU A 64 31.81 4.87 6.68
C GLU A 64 30.31 5.19 6.61
N VAL A 65 29.46 4.17 6.49
CA VAL A 65 27.99 4.34 6.53
C VAL A 65 27.55 4.81 7.90
N PHE A 66 28.06 4.20 8.99
CA PHE A 66 27.69 4.60 10.35
C PHE A 66 28.23 5.99 10.70
N GLU A 67 29.42 6.35 10.26
CA GLU A 67 29.95 7.73 10.39
C GLU A 67 29.02 8.74 9.73
N PHE A 68 28.58 8.45 8.52
CA PHE A 68 27.64 9.30 7.79
C PHE A 68 26.30 9.44 8.50
N ILE A 69 25.75 8.35 9.02
CA ILE A 69 24.51 8.34 9.82
C ILE A 69 24.66 9.20 11.07
N ASN A 70 25.70 8.97 11.85
CA ASN A 70 25.94 9.69 13.11
C ASN A 70 26.15 11.19 12.87
N TYR A 71 26.88 11.55 11.83
CA TYR A 71 27.09 12.94 11.44
C TYR A 71 25.77 13.64 11.13
N TRP A 72 24.92 13.03 10.29
CA TRP A 72 23.66 13.65 9.90
C TRP A 72 22.56 13.56 10.95
N ASP A 73 22.65 12.68 11.91
CA ASP A 73 21.70 12.69 13.05
C ASP A 73 21.80 14.00 13.86
N VAL A 74 22.99 14.58 13.93
CA VAL A 74 23.24 15.86 14.59
C VAL A 74 23.07 17.05 13.63
N GLU A 75 23.77 17.04 12.49
CA GLU A 75 23.90 18.18 11.59
C GLU A 75 22.67 18.45 10.71
N ARG A 76 21.75 17.49 10.58
CA ARG A 76 20.51 17.66 9.80
C ARG A 76 19.66 18.86 10.21
N LYS A 77 19.80 19.31 11.46
CA LYS A 77 19.08 20.48 11.99
C LYS A 77 19.49 21.79 11.33
N ASN A 78 20.71 21.81 10.77
CA ASN A 78 21.29 22.96 10.08
C ASN A 78 20.96 22.98 8.57
N LEU A 79 20.27 21.97 8.06
CA LEU A 79 19.87 21.90 6.66
C LEU A 79 18.73 22.87 6.34
N PRO A 80 18.70 23.46 5.13
CA PRO A 80 17.62 24.35 4.70
C PRO A 80 16.29 23.63 4.50
N VAL A 81 16.31 22.29 4.48
CA VAL A 81 15.12 21.41 4.35
C VAL A 81 15.08 20.40 5.47
N ALA A 82 13.92 20.17 6.05
CA ALA A 82 13.75 19.16 7.08
C ALA A 82 13.98 17.76 6.52
N THR A 83 14.83 16.98 7.19
CA THR A 83 15.16 15.60 6.84
C THR A 83 14.87 14.68 8.02
N ASP A 84 14.21 13.55 7.75
CA ASP A 84 13.78 12.57 8.75
C ASP A 84 14.59 11.27 8.73
N GLY A 85 15.54 11.16 7.80
CA GLY A 85 16.37 9.97 7.65
C GLY A 85 17.29 10.01 6.46
N ILE A 86 17.95 8.88 6.22
CA ILE A 86 18.90 8.63 5.14
C ILE A 86 18.42 7.43 4.35
N VAL A 87 18.66 7.43 3.03
CA VAL A 87 18.39 6.27 2.18
C VAL A 87 19.73 5.65 1.76
N LEU A 88 19.97 4.42 2.18
CA LEU A 88 21.13 3.62 1.78
C LEU A 88 20.75 2.83 0.52
N LYS A 89 21.60 2.86 -0.49
CA LYS A 89 21.37 2.20 -1.77
C LYS A 89 22.60 1.41 -2.20
N VAL A 90 22.40 0.25 -2.78
CA VAL A 90 23.48 -0.50 -3.44
C VAL A 90 23.92 0.29 -4.67
N ASN A 91 25.22 0.57 -4.81
CA ASN A 91 25.74 1.42 -5.90
C ASN A 91 25.76 0.71 -7.27
N SER A 92 26.11 -0.57 -7.33
CA SER A 92 26.19 -1.32 -8.58
C SER A 92 24.82 -1.53 -9.20
N LEU A 93 24.58 -1.02 -10.42
CA LEU A 93 23.32 -1.21 -11.15
C LEU A 93 23.06 -2.69 -11.47
N ARG A 94 24.10 -3.48 -11.76
CA ARG A 94 23.97 -4.93 -11.93
C ARG A 94 23.45 -5.60 -10.66
N GLN A 95 23.98 -5.22 -9.49
CA GLN A 95 23.48 -5.76 -8.21
C GLN A 95 22.05 -5.29 -7.91
N GLN A 96 21.71 -4.04 -8.23
CA GLN A 96 20.34 -3.54 -8.10
C GLN A 96 19.36 -4.35 -8.95
N LYS A 97 19.71 -4.63 -10.21
CA LYS A 97 18.91 -5.46 -11.13
C LYS A 97 18.70 -6.87 -10.56
N ASN A 98 19.76 -7.49 -10.02
CA ASN A 98 19.69 -8.84 -9.45
C ASN A 98 18.87 -8.92 -8.15
N LEU A 99 18.95 -7.91 -7.30
CA LEU A 99 18.14 -7.83 -6.08
C LEU A 99 16.66 -7.58 -6.40
N GLY A 100 16.38 -6.84 -7.47
CA GLY A 100 15.03 -6.56 -7.94
C GLY A 100 14.20 -5.71 -6.99
N PHE A 101 12.89 -5.87 -7.12
CA PHE A 101 11.88 -5.10 -6.39
C PHE A 101 10.92 -6.02 -5.65
N THR A 102 10.30 -5.50 -4.61
CA THR A 102 9.04 -6.01 -4.10
C THR A 102 7.89 -5.32 -4.85
N ALA A 103 6.65 -5.72 -4.62
CA ALA A 103 5.49 -5.04 -5.20
C ALA A 103 5.43 -3.51 -4.92
N LYS A 104 6.16 -3.01 -3.93
CA LYS A 104 6.09 -1.61 -3.48
C LYS A 104 7.42 -0.88 -3.39
N SER A 105 8.54 -1.59 -3.33
CA SER A 105 9.84 -0.98 -3.03
C SER A 105 11.01 -1.78 -3.61
N PRO A 106 12.14 -1.13 -3.90
CA PRO A 106 13.36 -1.82 -4.30
C PRO A 106 13.93 -2.64 -3.15
N ARG A 107 14.51 -3.82 -3.44
CA ARG A 107 15.23 -4.65 -2.45
C ARG A 107 16.65 -4.17 -2.21
N TRP A 108 17.16 -3.31 -3.06
CA TRP A 108 18.51 -2.75 -3.04
C TRP A 108 18.61 -1.38 -2.34
N ALA A 109 17.51 -0.93 -1.73
CA ALA A 109 17.49 0.32 -0.98
C ALA A 109 16.82 0.11 0.39
N ILE A 110 17.38 0.76 1.42
CA ILE A 110 16.83 0.75 2.77
C ILE A 110 16.81 2.18 3.33
N ALA A 111 15.72 2.56 3.97
CA ALA A 111 15.62 3.83 4.67
C ALA A 111 16.02 3.66 6.14
N TYR A 112 17.01 4.43 6.57
CA TYR A 112 17.34 4.63 7.97
C TYR A 112 16.62 5.89 8.46
N LYS A 113 15.75 5.77 9.46
CA LYS A 113 15.03 6.90 10.05
C LYS A 113 15.70 7.34 11.34
N PHE A 114 15.96 8.65 11.45
CA PHE A 114 16.42 9.24 12.69
C PHE A 114 15.35 9.14 13.77
N GLN A 115 15.79 9.28 15.04
CA GLN A 115 14.86 9.33 16.14
C GLN A 115 13.88 10.50 15.97
N ALA A 116 12.60 10.21 16.14
CA ALA A 116 11.55 11.22 16.02
C ALA A 116 11.66 12.27 17.13
N GLU A 117 11.32 13.52 16.80
CA GLU A 117 11.14 14.55 17.81
C GLU A 117 9.94 14.22 18.69
N ARG A 118 10.08 14.54 19.98
CA ARG A 118 9.02 14.40 20.98
C ARG A 118 8.51 15.77 21.43
N ALA A 119 7.22 15.87 21.63
CA ALA A 119 6.61 17.01 22.32
C ALA A 119 5.78 16.52 23.49
N LEU A 120 5.78 17.26 24.58
CA LEU A 120 4.95 17.01 25.76
C LEU A 120 3.73 17.90 25.71
N THR A 121 2.54 17.31 25.87
CA THR A 121 1.28 18.05 25.84
C THR A 121 0.20 17.37 26.67
N ARG A 122 -0.87 18.09 27.02
CA ARG A 122 -1.95 17.57 27.84
C ARG A 122 -2.97 16.78 27.03
N LEU A 123 -3.39 15.62 27.55
CA LEU A 123 -4.51 14.83 27.04
C LEU A 123 -5.84 15.40 27.55
N ASN A 124 -6.66 15.95 26.66
CA ASN A 124 -7.94 16.56 27.03
C ASN A 124 -9.10 15.56 26.99
N LYS A 125 -9.16 14.72 25.96
CA LYS A 125 -10.17 13.66 25.79
C LYS A 125 -9.70 12.61 24.80
N VAL A 126 -10.34 11.44 24.81
CA VAL A 126 -10.18 10.40 23.79
C VAL A 126 -11.48 10.30 22.99
N THR A 127 -11.37 10.33 21.68
CA THR A 127 -12.45 10.07 20.73
C THR A 127 -12.14 8.81 19.93
N TYR A 128 -13.16 8.22 19.32
CA TYR A 128 -13.02 6.96 18.58
C TYR A 128 -13.48 7.15 17.14
N GLN A 129 -12.73 6.62 16.21
CA GLN A 129 -13.02 6.68 14.78
C GLN A 129 -13.23 5.27 14.25
N VAL A 130 -14.28 5.08 13.45
CA VAL A 130 -14.59 3.80 12.80
C VAL A 130 -14.08 3.85 11.36
N GLY A 131 -13.18 2.94 11.03
CA GLY A 131 -12.65 2.80 9.67
C GLY A 131 -13.53 1.97 8.75
N ARG A 132 -13.18 1.91 7.49
CA ARG A 132 -13.86 1.16 6.42
C ARG A 132 -14.11 -0.33 6.76
N THR A 133 -13.17 -0.95 7.45
CA THR A 133 -13.24 -2.36 7.85
C THR A 133 -13.91 -2.58 9.20
N GLY A 134 -14.54 -1.55 9.77
CA GLY A 134 -15.12 -1.58 11.10
C GLY A 134 -14.09 -1.39 12.23
N ALA A 135 -12.80 -1.34 11.96
CA ALA A 135 -11.77 -1.14 12.97
C ALA A 135 -11.98 0.20 13.69
N VAL A 136 -12.01 0.14 15.03
CA VAL A 136 -12.22 1.31 15.90
C VAL A 136 -10.87 1.78 16.44
N THR A 137 -10.47 2.97 16.03
CA THR A 137 -9.20 3.58 16.41
C THR A 137 -9.41 4.68 17.44
N PRO A 138 -8.79 4.59 18.62
CA PRO A 138 -8.83 5.65 19.61
C PRO A 138 -7.89 6.81 19.22
N VAL A 139 -8.36 8.03 19.39
CA VAL A 139 -7.64 9.27 19.03
C VAL A 139 -7.59 10.18 20.25
N ALA A 140 -6.39 10.48 20.73
CA ALA A 140 -6.13 11.47 21.74
C ALA A 140 -6.37 12.89 21.19
N ASN A 141 -7.20 13.69 21.86
CA ASN A 141 -7.33 15.12 21.61
C ASN A 141 -6.49 15.86 22.64
N LEU A 142 -5.61 16.73 22.17
CA LEU A 142 -4.50 17.30 22.91
C LEU A 142 -4.58 18.83 22.93
N ASP A 143 -3.93 19.43 23.91
CA ASP A 143 -3.59 20.84 23.78
C ASP A 143 -2.69 21.03 22.56
N PRO A 144 -2.85 22.13 21.82
CA PRO A 144 -2.05 22.39 20.64
C PRO A 144 -0.55 22.46 20.98
N VAL A 145 0.27 21.65 20.32
CA VAL A 145 1.72 21.62 20.53
C VAL A 145 2.47 21.69 19.20
N GLN A 146 3.56 22.44 19.17
CA GLN A 146 4.46 22.47 18.00
C GLN A 146 5.28 21.20 17.94
N LEU A 147 5.26 20.52 16.78
CA LEU A 147 6.04 19.31 16.55
C LEU A 147 6.39 19.19 15.06
N SER A 148 7.67 19.11 14.76
CA SER A 148 8.19 18.99 13.38
C SER A 148 7.54 19.99 12.41
N GLY A 149 7.55 21.28 12.78
CA GLY A 149 7.07 22.39 11.95
C GLY A 149 5.55 22.49 11.78
N THR A 150 4.76 21.72 12.54
CA THR A 150 3.29 21.77 12.50
C THR A 150 2.68 21.79 13.89
N VAL A 151 1.47 22.36 14.02
CA VAL A 151 0.69 22.30 15.26
C VAL A 151 -0.09 20.99 15.31
N VAL A 152 0.23 20.14 16.29
CA VAL A 152 -0.46 18.88 16.56
C VAL A 152 -1.54 19.12 17.61
N LYS A 153 -2.77 18.69 17.32
CA LYS A 153 -3.95 18.76 18.22
C LYS A 153 -4.56 17.38 18.47
N ARG A 154 -4.21 16.39 17.65
CA ARG A 154 -4.70 15.00 17.76
C ARG A 154 -3.60 14.02 17.46
N ALA A 155 -3.59 12.88 18.17
CA ALA A 155 -2.63 11.81 17.98
C ALA A 155 -3.31 10.44 18.10
N SER A 156 -2.82 9.44 17.36
CA SER A 156 -3.33 8.07 17.44
C SER A 156 -2.91 7.41 18.75
N LEU A 157 -3.82 6.63 19.32
CA LEU A 157 -3.57 5.70 20.42
C LEU A 157 -3.60 4.25 19.96
N HIS A 158 -3.62 4.03 18.64
CA HIS A 158 -3.62 2.75 17.96
C HIS A 158 -4.76 1.81 18.35
N ASN A 159 -4.83 1.29 19.58
CA ASN A 159 -5.79 0.30 20.05
C ASN A 159 -5.97 0.32 21.57
N ALA A 160 -6.80 -0.58 22.11
CA ALA A 160 -7.06 -0.72 23.53
C ALA A 160 -5.81 -1.10 24.34
N ASP A 161 -4.96 -1.97 23.81
CA ASP A 161 -3.77 -2.46 24.52
C ASP A 161 -2.77 -1.32 24.80
N ILE A 162 -2.65 -0.38 23.88
CA ILE A 162 -1.82 0.82 24.07
C ILE A 162 -2.41 1.73 25.15
N ILE A 163 -3.72 1.94 25.17
CA ILE A 163 -4.38 2.74 26.22
C ILE A 163 -4.13 2.13 27.59
N GLU A 164 -4.30 0.80 27.69
CA GLU A 164 -4.12 0.07 28.94
C GLU A 164 -2.64 0.04 29.38
N GLY A 165 -1.73 -0.26 28.47
CA GLY A 165 -0.29 -0.30 28.74
C GLY A 165 0.32 1.04 29.16
N LEU A 166 -0.25 2.17 28.66
CA LEU A 166 0.13 3.52 29.06
C LEU A 166 -0.53 3.95 30.39
N ASP A 167 -1.56 3.24 30.85
CA ASP A 167 -2.36 3.60 32.03
C ASP A 167 -2.86 5.05 31.96
N LEU A 168 -3.48 5.41 30.85
CA LEU A 168 -3.88 6.78 30.52
C LEU A 168 -5.03 7.29 31.39
N HIS A 169 -4.90 8.56 31.82
CA HIS A 169 -5.97 9.33 32.46
C HIS A 169 -6.17 10.66 31.76
N ILE A 170 -7.39 11.14 31.77
CA ILE A 170 -7.70 12.48 31.26
C ILE A 170 -6.93 13.52 32.08
N GLY A 171 -6.27 14.44 31.41
CA GLY A 171 -5.42 15.46 32.03
C GLY A 171 -3.94 15.06 32.12
N ASP A 172 -3.57 13.81 31.80
CA ASP A 172 -2.16 13.39 31.75
C ASP A 172 -1.35 14.25 30.76
N MET A 173 -0.09 14.49 31.14
CA MET A 173 0.93 14.98 30.23
C MET A 173 1.47 13.79 29.42
N VAL A 174 1.33 13.86 28.09
CA VAL A 174 1.66 12.76 27.18
C VAL A 174 2.72 13.16 26.18
N TYR A 175 3.61 12.22 25.88
CA TYR A 175 4.62 12.36 24.82
C TYR A 175 4.02 12.03 23.46
N VAL A 176 4.11 12.99 22.55
CA VAL A 176 3.67 12.86 21.16
C VAL A 176 4.87 12.81 20.24
N GLU A 177 4.91 11.83 19.36
CA GLU A 177 5.91 11.70 18.30
C GLU A 177 5.26 11.80 16.92
N LYS A 178 6.01 12.40 15.99
CA LYS A 178 5.67 12.46 14.57
C LYS A 178 6.88 11.99 13.79
N GLY A 179 7.19 10.69 13.90
CA GLY A 179 8.25 10.07 13.09
C GLY A 179 7.88 10.09 11.61
N GLY A 180 8.76 9.77 10.69
CA GLY A 180 8.59 9.79 9.23
C GLY A 180 7.19 9.47 8.67
N GLU A 181 6.26 9.16 9.53
CA GLU A 181 4.82 9.09 9.31
C GLU A 181 4.20 10.47 9.54
N ILE A 182 3.18 10.77 8.76
CA ILE A 182 2.46 12.06 8.84
C ILE A 182 1.54 12.08 10.06
N ILE A 183 1.20 10.91 10.62
CA ILE A 183 0.22 10.72 11.69
C ILE A 183 0.93 10.79 13.06
N PRO A 184 0.60 11.78 13.92
CA PRO A 184 1.11 11.81 15.28
C PRO A 184 0.59 10.63 16.10
N LYS A 185 1.44 10.11 17.00
CA LYS A 185 1.10 9.02 17.93
C LYS A 185 1.54 9.33 19.34
N ILE A 186 0.81 8.80 20.31
CA ILE A 186 1.20 8.84 21.72
C ILE A 186 2.19 7.71 21.98
N THR A 187 3.33 8.02 22.60
CA THR A 187 4.40 7.06 22.89
C THR A 187 4.68 6.89 24.37
N GLY A 188 4.14 7.76 25.22
CA GLY A 188 4.34 7.68 26.67
C GLY A 188 3.51 8.68 27.45
N VAL A 189 3.53 8.50 28.76
CA VAL A 189 2.93 9.41 29.75
C VAL A 189 4.05 9.88 30.67
N ASP A 190 4.07 11.17 30.96
CA ASP A 190 4.90 11.73 32.02
C ASP A 190 4.22 11.49 33.37
N LYS A 191 4.61 10.37 34.03
CA LYS A 191 4.02 9.97 35.31
C LYS A 191 4.47 10.88 36.47
N ASP A 192 5.63 11.52 36.34
CA ASP A 192 6.16 12.41 37.36
C ASP A 192 5.39 13.75 37.37
N ALA A 193 4.86 14.14 36.23
CA ALA A 193 4.00 15.34 36.09
C ALA A 193 2.54 15.09 36.49
N ARG A 194 2.14 13.87 36.90
CA ARG A 194 0.78 13.56 37.32
C ARG A 194 0.42 14.36 38.57
N SER A 195 -0.66 15.13 38.47
CA SER A 195 -1.26 15.83 39.60
C SER A 195 -1.93 14.85 40.56
N PHE A 196 -2.00 15.20 41.86
CA PHE A 196 -2.79 14.45 42.85
C PHE A 196 -4.29 14.38 42.52
N MET A 197 -4.81 15.29 41.69
CA MET A 197 -6.14 15.21 41.10
C MET A 197 -6.05 14.58 39.69
N LEU A 198 -5.89 13.26 39.64
CA LEU A 198 -6.03 12.51 38.41
C LEU A 198 -7.44 12.62 37.87
N GLY A 199 -7.54 12.89 36.56
CA GLY A 199 -8.78 12.74 35.84
C GLY A 199 -9.22 11.28 35.74
N GLU A 200 -10.35 11.06 35.08
CA GLU A 200 -10.90 9.74 34.89
C GLU A 200 -9.95 8.86 34.07
N LYS A 201 -9.79 7.60 34.49
CA LYS A 201 -9.01 6.61 33.73
C LYS A 201 -9.65 6.35 32.37
N VAL A 202 -8.86 6.46 31.31
CA VAL A 202 -9.31 6.17 29.96
C VAL A 202 -9.54 4.67 29.78
N ARG A 203 -10.77 4.29 29.47
CA ARG A 203 -11.15 2.91 29.13
C ARG A 203 -11.59 2.85 27.69
N PHE A 204 -11.25 1.75 27.00
CA PHE A 204 -11.74 1.53 25.65
C PHE A 204 -13.26 1.32 25.65
N ILE A 205 -13.94 1.85 24.65
CA ILE A 205 -15.40 1.73 24.53
C ILE A 205 -15.84 0.31 24.20
N THR A 206 -17.03 -0.06 24.63
CA THR A 206 -17.62 -1.37 24.38
C THR A 206 -18.55 -1.40 23.17
N ASN A 207 -19.08 -0.26 22.79
CA ASN A 207 -20.03 -0.10 21.71
C ASN A 207 -19.50 0.86 20.65
N CYS A 208 -19.89 0.61 19.40
CA CYS A 208 -19.55 1.46 18.26
C CYS A 208 -20.09 2.89 18.48
N PRO A 209 -19.24 3.92 18.36
CA PRO A 209 -19.65 5.32 18.60
C PRO A 209 -20.62 5.84 17.54
N GLU A 210 -20.75 5.16 16.41
CA GLU A 210 -21.54 5.60 15.26
C GLU A 210 -22.90 4.87 15.15
N CYS A 211 -22.93 3.56 15.40
CA CYS A 211 -24.17 2.76 15.23
C CYS A 211 -24.61 2.04 16.50
N GLY A 212 -23.90 2.16 17.62
CA GLY A 212 -24.26 1.55 18.90
C GLY A 212 -24.02 0.05 19.00
N SER A 213 -23.66 -0.65 17.93
CA SER A 213 -23.41 -2.09 17.93
C SER A 213 -22.28 -2.48 18.87
N LYS A 214 -22.40 -3.60 19.59
CA LYS A 214 -21.34 -4.11 20.47
C LYS A 214 -20.10 -4.42 19.66
N LEU A 215 -18.94 -3.90 20.10
CA LEU A 215 -17.66 -4.15 19.45
C LEU A 215 -17.18 -5.58 19.70
N VAL A 216 -16.50 -6.15 18.72
CA VAL A 216 -15.88 -7.47 18.79
C VAL A 216 -14.37 -7.34 18.63
N ARG A 217 -13.62 -8.24 19.29
CA ARG A 217 -12.18 -8.38 19.11
C ARG A 217 -11.92 -9.81 18.66
N TYR A 218 -11.32 -9.96 17.50
CA TYR A 218 -10.96 -11.28 16.97
C TYR A 218 -9.69 -11.80 17.63
N GLU A 219 -9.59 -13.12 17.76
CA GLU A 219 -8.41 -13.76 18.32
C GLU A 219 -7.13 -13.41 17.50
N GLY A 220 -6.06 -13.08 18.20
CA GLY A 220 -4.79 -12.65 17.57
C GLY A 220 -4.80 -11.25 16.97
N GLU A 221 -5.86 -10.46 17.14
CA GLU A 221 -5.93 -9.09 16.65
C GLU A 221 -5.95 -8.07 17.80
N ALA A 222 -5.19 -6.97 17.62
CA ALA A 222 -5.12 -5.89 18.59
C ALA A 222 -6.30 -4.91 18.49
N ALA A 223 -6.97 -4.86 17.34
CA ALA A 223 -8.05 -3.93 17.07
C ALA A 223 -9.41 -4.48 17.53
N HIS A 224 -10.30 -3.57 17.94
CA HIS A 224 -11.73 -3.85 18.11
C HIS A 224 -12.48 -3.42 16.86
N TYR A 225 -13.52 -4.16 16.51
CA TYR A 225 -14.29 -3.96 15.28
C TYR A 225 -15.77 -3.77 15.55
N CYS A 226 -16.39 -2.88 14.79
CA CYS A 226 -17.83 -2.82 14.67
C CYS A 226 -18.29 -3.89 13.67
N PRO A 227 -19.09 -4.91 14.09
CA PRO A 227 -19.52 -5.99 13.21
C PRO A 227 -20.66 -5.60 12.26
N ASN A 228 -21.22 -4.40 12.42
CA ASN A 228 -22.36 -3.94 11.60
C ASN A 228 -21.86 -3.40 10.24
N GLU A 229 -21.50 -4.31 9.33
CA GLU A 229 -20.92 -3.96 8.03
C GLU A 229 -21.91 -3.33 7.06
N THR A 230 -23.21 -3.55 7.24
CA THR A 230 -24.26 -3.12 6.30
C THR A 230 -24.90 -1.80 6.66
N ALA A 231 -24.95 -1.45 7.96
CA ALA A 231 -25.67 -0.26 8.43
C ALA A 231 -24.80 0.77 9.19
N CYS A 232 -23.52 0.49 9.42
CA CYS A 232 -22.64 1.46 10.05
C CYS A 232 -22.18 2.52 9.04
N PRO A 233 -22.56 3.81 9.18
CA PRO A 233 -22.31 4.83 8.15
C PRO A 233 -20.86 5.03 7.77
N PRO A 234 -19.87 5.11 8.70
CA PRO A 234 -18.46 5.22 8.33
C PRO A 234 -17.93 4.04 7.52
N GLN A 235 -18.42 2.81 7.82
CA GLN A 235 -18.02 1.63 7.04
C GLN A 235 -18.53 1.72 5.62
N ASN A 236 -19.81 2.06 5.42
CA ASN A 236 -20.41 2.16 4.09
C ASN A 236 -19.76 3.29 3.27
N LYS A 237 -19.62 4.48 3.87
CA LYS A 237 -18.92 5.60 3.20
C LYS A 237 -17.47 5.22 2.83
N GLY A 238 -16.74 4.62 3.76
CA GLY A 238 -15.37 4.19 3.51
C GLY A 238 -15.25 3.07 2.46
N LYS A 239 -16.24 2.16 2.34
CA LYS A 239 -16.31 1.18 1.24
C LYS A 239 -16.50 1.87 -0.11
N ILE A 240 -17.38 2.88 -0.18
CA ILE A 240 -17.61 3.68 -1.40
C ILE A 240 -16.35 4.48 -1.76
N GLU A 241 -15.72 5.16 -0.80
CA GLU A 241 -14.47 5.91 -1.02
C GLU A 241 -13.34 5.02 -1.53
N HIS A 242 -13.22 3.80 -0.98
CA HIS A 242 -12.26 2.82 -1.48
C HIS A 242 -12.56 2.41 -2.91
N PHE A 243 -13.82 2.10 -3.20
CA PHE A 243 -14.28 1.67 -4.50
C PHE A 243 -14.00 2.72 -5.59
N ILE A 244 -14.31 3.98 -5.35
CA ILE A 244 -14.08 5.06 -6.32
C ILE A 244 -12.60 5.46 -6.45
N SER A 245 -11.73 5.01 -5.55
CA SER A 245 -10.34 5.45 -5.48
C SER A 245 -9.57 5.17 -6.78
N ARG A 246 -8.50 5.96 -7.01
CA ARG A 246 -7.66 5.88 -8.21
C ARG A 246 -7.10 4.48 -8.49
N LYS A 247 -6.82 3.70 -7.45
CA LYS A 247 -6.29 2.33 -7.58
C LYS A 247 -7.37 1.27 -7.78
N ALA A 248 -8.60 1.59 -7.44
CA ALA A 248 -9.77 0.75 -7.64
C ALA A 248 -10.49 1.14 -8.95
N MET A 249 -11.71 1.64 -8.89
CA MET A 249 -12.49 1.96 -10.09
C MET A 249 -12.12 3.30 -10.78
N ASN A 250 -11.29 4.13 -10.11
CA ASN A 250 -10.80 5.41 -10.65
C ASN A 250 -11.90 6.35 -11.12
N ILE A 251 -12.91 6.55 -10.31
CA ILE A 251 -14.02 7.45 -10.64
C ILE A 251 -13.63 8.88 -10.26
N ASP A 252 -13.32 9.68 -11.25
CA ASP A 252 -12.95 11.08 -11.04
C ASP A 252 -14.18 11.94 -10.70
N GLY A 253 -13.96 13.04 -9.97
CA GLY A 253 -15.01 13.97 -9.55
C GLY A 253 -15.73 13.59 -8.26
N LEU A 254 -15.56 12.36 -7.76
CA LEU A 254 -16.06 11.91 -6.46
C LEU A 254 -14.93 11.95 -5.42
N GLY A 255 -15.11 12.78 -4.40
CA GLY A 255 -14.26 12.82 -3.23
C GLY A 255 -15.01 12.45 -1.95
N PRO A 256 -14.32 12.33 -0.77
CA PRO A 256 -14.98 12.00 0.50
C PRO A 256 -16.14 12.92 0.87
N GLU A 257 -16.02 14.22 0.61
CA GLU A 257 -17.08 15.21 0.86
C GLU A 257 -18.31 14.96 0.00
N THR A 258 -18.11 14.61 -1.29
CA THR A 258 -19.20 14.30 -2.23
C THR A 258 -19.88 12.98 -1.87
N VAL A 259 -19.09 11.96 -1.50
CA VAL A 259 -19.62 10.68 -1.03
C VAL A 259 -20.46 10.88 0.24
N ASP A 260 -19.98 11.67 1.20
CA ASP A 260 -20.72 11.98 2.42
C ASP A 260 -22.04 12.71 2.12
N MET A 261 -22.02 13.67 1.20
CA MET A 261 -23.23 14.40 0.77
C MET A 261 -24.23 13.44 0.12
N PHE A 262 -23.82 12.63 -0.86
CA PHE A 262 -24.70 11.68 -1.55
C PHE A 262 -25.27 10.63 -0.58
N TYR A 263 -24.44 10.15 0.35
CA TYR A 263 -24.88 9.20 1.39
C TYR A 263 -25.95 9.83 2.32
N ARG A 264 -25.74 11.05 2.80
CA ARG A 264 -26.70 11.77 3.66
C ARG A 264 -28.02 12.08 2.95
N LEU A 265 -27.97 12.37 1.65
CA LEU A 265 -29.16 12.61 0.83
C LEU A 265 -29.88 11.32 0.43
N GLY A 266 -29.30 10.15 0.75
CA GLY A 266 -29.87 8.85 0.41
C GLY A 266 -29.74 8.46 -1.07
N LEU A 267 -28.95 9.21 -1.86
CA LEU A 267 -28.69 8.91 -3.28
C LEU A 267 -27.86 7.64 -3.43
N ILE A 268 -26.95 7.37 -2.50
CA ILE A 268 -26.15 6.15 -2.49
C ILE A 268 -26.14 5.55 -1.07
N LYS A 269 -26.21 4.23 -0.97
CA LYS A 269 -26.06 3.43 0.27
C LYS A 269 -24.89 2.46 0.17
N ASN A 270 -24.58 2.02 -1.05
CA ASN A 270 -23.48 1.10 -1.36
C ASN A 270 -22.87 1.44 -2.72
N THR A 271 -21.85 0.70 -3.13
CA THR A 271 -21.08 0.96 -4.35
C THR A 271 -21.87 0.74 -5.64
N ALA A 272 -22.87 -0.16 -5.66
CA ALA A 272 -23.68 -0.41 -6.85
C ALA A 272 -24.64 0.74 -7.14
N ASP A 273 -25.06 1.49 -6.12
CA ASP A 273 -25.95 2.65 -6.30
C ASP A 273 -25.30 3.75 -7.16
N LEU A 274 -23.97 3.83 -7.21
CA LEU A 274 -23.25 4.77 -8.06
C LEU A 274 -23.65 4.65 -9.54
N TYR A 275 -23.91 3.43 -10.01
CA TYR A 275 -24.23 3.15 -11.40
C TYR A 275 -25.70 3.45 -11.79
N ASN A 276 -26.53 3.78 -10.80
CA ASN A 276 -27.91 4.22 -10.99
C ASN A 276 -28.05 5.75 -11.00
N LEU A 277 -26.97 6.49 -10.65
CA LEU A 277 -27.00 7.95 -10.63
C LEU A 277 -27.15 8.54 -12.03
N THR A 278 -27.95 9.59 -12.11
CA THR A 278 -28.12 10.39 -13.33
C THR A 278 -27.58 11.81 -13.12
N THR A 279 -27.36 12.53 -14.20
CA THR A 279 -26.98 13.95 -14.13
C THR A 279 -28.02 14.79 -13.37
N ASP A 280 -29.29 14.45 -13.51
CA ASP A 280 -30.40 15.14 -12.85
C ASP A 280 -30.39 14.96 -11.31
N ASP A 281 -29.94 13.82 -10.82
CA ASP A 281 -29.81 13.57 -9.38
C ASP A 281 -28.72 14.43 -8.72
N ILE A 282 -27.72 14.84 -9.51
CA ILE A 282 -26.49 15.51 -9.00
C ILE A 282 -26.53 17.02 -9.24
N LYS A 283 -27.04 17.45 -10.43
CA LYS A 283 -27.10 18.86 -10.78
C LYS A 283 -28.03 19.60 -9.81
N GLY A 284 -27.55 20.72 -9.31
CA GLY A 284 -28.32 21.53 -8.35
C GLY A 284 -28.07 21.19 -6.88
N LEU A 285 -27.30 20.17 -6.58
CA LEU A 285 -26.78 19.95 -5.24
C LEU A 285 -25.73 21.01 -4.87
N GLU A 286 -25.49 21.19 -3.58
CA GLU A 286 -24.51 22.16 -3.10
C GLU A 286 -23.15 21.97 -3.75
N ARG A 287 -22.61 22.99 -4.40
CA ARG A 287 -21.33 23.01 -5.15
C ARG A 287 -21.28 22.08 -6.37
N MET A 288 -22.42 21.58 -6.83
CA MET A 288 -22.53 20.70 -8.03
C MET A 288 -23.24 21.42 -9.17
N GLY A 289 -22.45 21.95 -10.09
CA GLY A 289 -22.98 22.46 -11.37
C GLY A 289 -23.14 21.36 -12.41
N GLU A 290 -23.78 21.68 -13.53
CA GLU A 290 -24.01 20.75 -14.65
C GLU A 290 -22.74 20.04 -15.11
N LYS A 291 -21.64 20.78 -15.35
CA LYS A 291 -20.37 20.23 -15.78
C LYS A 291 -19.75 19.25 -14.74
N SER A 292 -19.94 19.52 -13.44
CA SER A 292 -19.45 18.63 -12.38
C SER A 292 -20.26 17.33 -12.36
N ALA A 293 -21.57 17.43 -12.53
CA ALA A 293 -22.46 16.27 -12.62
C ALA A 293 -22.12 15.40 -13.85
N GLU A 294 -21.96 16.00 -15.02
CA GLU A 294 -21.53 15.30 -16.24
C GLU A 294 -20.19 14.59 -16.09
N ASN A 295 -19.19 15.25 -15.46
CA ASN A 295 -17.89 14.64 -15.22
C ASN A 295 -17.99 13.41 -14.30
N ILE A 296 -18.80 13.48 -13.25
CA ILE A 296 -19.02 12.33 -12.35
C ILE A 296 -19.67 11.16 -13.10
N ILE A 297 -20.76 11.42 -13.84
CA ILE A 297 -21.45 10.37 -14.62
C ILE A 297 -20.54 9.78 -15.69
N THR A 298 -19.74 10.60 -16.36
CA THR A 298 -18.74 10.14 -17.33
C THR A 298 -17.67 9.25 -16.64
N GLY A 299 -17.16 9.66 -15.47
CA GLY A 299 -16.23 8.85 -14.70
C GLY A 299 -16.82 7.51 -14.25
N ILE A 300 -18.08 7.49 -13.81
CA ILE A 300 -18.82 6.25 -13.49
C ILE A 300 -18.94 5.37 -14.73
N ALA A 301 -19.31 5.91 -15.89
CA ALA A 301 -19.41 5.15 -17.13
C ALA A 301 -18.06 4.55 -17.57
N GLN A 302 -16.99 5.33 -17.50
CA GLN A 302 -15.63 4.87 -17.81
C GLN A 302 -15.13 3.78 -16.86
N SER A 303 -15.55 3.79 -15.60
CA SER A 303 -15.14 2.79 -14.64
C SER A 303 -15.61 1.36 -14.96
N LYS A 304 -16.62 1.19 -15.82
CA LYS A 304 -17.13 -0.12 -16.22
C LYS A 304 -16.12 -0.96 -17.00
N THR A 305 -15.14 -0.33 -17.66
CA THR A 305 -14.08 -1.00 -18.43
C THR A 305 -12.77 -1.18 -17.66
N VAL A 306 -12.78 -0.93 -16.36
CA VAL A 306 -11.61 -1.14 -15.50
C VAL A 306 -11.29 -2.64 -15.42
N PRO A 307 -10.00 -3.06 -15.54
CA PRO A 307 -9.60 -4.47 -15.54
C PRO A 307 -10.07 -5.25 -14.31
N PHE A 308 -10.31 -6.55 -14.48
CA PHE A 308 -10.89 -7.43 -13.47
C PHE A 308 -10.13 -7.42 -12.13
N GLU A 309 -8.79 -7.38 -12.13
CA GLU A 309 -8.02 -7.29 -10.89
C GLU A 309 -8.32 -6.03 -10.06
N ARG A 310 -8.64 -4.92 -10.75
CA ARG A 310 -9.00 -3.68 -10.06
C ARG A 310 -10.42 -3.74 -9.50
N VAL A 311 -11.33 -4.44 -10.16
CA VAL A 311 -12.67 -4.69 -9.62
C VAL A 311 -12.58 -5.57 -8.37
N ILE A 312 -11.80 -6.66 -8.39
CA ILE A 312 -11.57 -7.50 -7.20
C ILE A 312 -10.99 -6.65 -6.04
N PHE A 313 -10.02 -5.80 -6.32
CA PHE A 313 -9.49 -4.88 -5.32
C PHE A 313 -10.56 -3.90 -4.81
N ALA A 314 -11.40 -3.38 -5.71
CA ALA A 314 -12.47 -2.43 -5.39
C ALA A 314 -13.57 -3.02 -4.49
N LEU A 315 -13.84 -4.33 -4.55
CA LEU A 315 -14.76 -5.01 -3.63
C LEU A 315 -14.34 -4.85 -2.17
N GLY A 316 -13.07 -4.57 -1.91
CA GLY A 316 -12.56 -4.25 -0.57
C GLY A 316 -12.54 -5.45 0.38
N ILE A 317 -12.44 -6.67 -0.15
CA ILE A 317 -12.31 -7.92 0.63
C ILE A 317 -11.13 -7.78 1.59
N ARG A 318 -11.33 -8.13 2.84
CA ARG A 318 -10.30 -7.99 3.88
C ARG A 318 -9.06 -8.80 3.50
N PHE A 319 -7.87 -8.24 3.71
CA PHE A 319 -6.56 -8.79 3.33
C PHE A 319 -6.30 -8.92 1.82
N VAL A 320 -7.25 -8.62 0.96
CA VAL A 320 -7.07 -8.58 -0.49
C VAL A 320 -6.62 -7.18 -0.91
N GLY A 321 -5.30 -7.01 -1.04
CA GLY A 321 -4.68 -5.79 -1.59
C GLY A 321 -4.49 -5.90 -3.11
N GLU A 322 -3.93 -4.86 -3.75
CA GLU A 322 -3.67 -4.82 -5.21
C GLU A 322 -2.90 -6.05 -5.72
N THR A 323 -1.86 -6.47 -5.01
CA THR A 323 -1.03 -7.63 -5.40
C THR A 323 -1.83 -8.93 -5.35
N VAL A 324 -2.59 -9.14 -4.27
CA VAL A 324 -3.44 -10.33 -4.11
C VAL A 324 -4.55 -10.34 -5.15
N ALA A 325 -5.20 -9.19 -5.39
CA ALA A 325 -6.24 -9.05 -6.41
C ALA A 325 -5.74 -9.41 -7.81
N LYS A 326 -4.52 -8.99 -8.18
CA LYS A 326 -3.87 -9.39 -9.44
C LYS A 326 -3.65 -10.90 -9.53
N LYS A 327 -3.21 -11.55 -8.45
CA LYS A 327 -3.00 -13.00 -8.41
C LYS A 327 -4.31 -13.76 -8.55
N ILE A 328 -5.37 -13.29 -7.87
CA ILE A 328 -6.71 -13.85 -8.00
C ILE A 328 -7.20 -13.72 -9.45
N ALA A 329 -7.12 -12.52 -10.04
CA ALA A 329 -7.57 -12.29 -11.42
C ALA A 329 -6.82 -13.14 -12.45
N LYS A 330 -5.53 -13.49 -12.19
CA LYS A 330 -4.77 -14.42 -13.03
C LYS A 330 -5.22 -15.87 -12.87
N SER A 331 -5.71 -16.26 -11.70
CA SER A 331 -6.04 -17.65 -11.36
C SER A 331 -7.50 -18.03 -11.62
N PHE A 332 -8.37 -17.05 -11.83
CA PHE A 332 -9.80 -17.23 -12.11
C PHE A 332 -10.19 -16.48 -13.39
N GLU A 333 -11.06 -17.10 -14.20
CA GLU A 333 -11.52 -16.49 -15.45
C GLU A 333 -12.52 -15.35 -15.19
N ASN A 334 -13.35 -15.52 -14.16
CA ASN A 334 -14.40 -14.57 -13.83
C ASN A 334 -14.74 -14.62 -12.34
N ILE A 335 -15.61 -13.71 -11.93
CA ILE A 335 -16.06 -13.60 -10.54
C ILE A 335 -16.87 -14.81 -10.06
N ASP A 336 -17.57 -15.52 -10.96
CA ASP A 336 -18.39 -16.66 -10.58
C ASP A 336 -17.52 -17.86 -10.21
N GLU A 337 -16.43 -18.09 -10.95
CA GLU A 337 -15.43 -19.09 -10.60
C GLU A 337 -14.79 -18.78 -9.24
N LEU A 338 -14.48 -17.50 -8.96
CA LEU A 338 -13.97 -17.08 -7.66
C LEU A 338 -14.98 -17.31 -6.53
N GLN A 339 -16.27 -17.05 -6.77
CA GLN A 339 -17.33 -17.27 -5.77
C GLN A 339 -17.52 -18.76 -5.43
N GLN A 340 -17.24 -19.64 -6.37
CA GLN A 340 -17.37 -21.10 -6.21
C GLN A 340 -16.08 -21.78 -5.71
N ALA A 341 -14.98 -21.02 -5.58
CA ALA A 341 -13.71 -21.56 -5.16
C ALA A 341 -13.77 -22.07 -3.72
N ASP A 342 -13.14 -23.20 -3.46
CA ASP A 342 -12.92 -23.73 -2.12
C ASP A 342 -11.60 -23.26 -1.51
N LEU A 343 -11.38 -23.62 -0.24
CA LEU A 343 -10.19 -23.24 0.51
C LEU A 343 -8.91 -23.76 -0.16
N GLU A 344 -8.92 -25.00 -0.65
CA GLU A 344 -7.74 -25.64 -1.25
C GLU A 344 -7.33 -24.94 -2.54
N ARG A 345 -8.30 -24.61 -3.39
CA ARG A 345 -8.09 -23.87 -4.63
C ARG A 345 -7.48 -22.49 -4.35
N LEU A 346 -8.01 -21.76 -3.35
CA LEU A 346 -7.49 -20.43 -2.99
C LEU A 346 -6.08 -20.50 -2.42
N ILE A 347 -5.77 -21.45 -1.53
CA ILE A 347 -4.42 -21.61 -0.94
C ILE A 347 -3.40 -22.07 -1.99
N SER A 348 -3.83 -22.75 -3.06
CA SER A 348 -2.93 -23.17 -4.14
C SER A 348 -2.30 -22.00 -4.91
N ILE A 349 -2.89 -20.78 -4.77
CA ILE A 349 -2.39 -19.56 -5.41
C ILE A 349 -1.22 -19.01 -4.58
N ASP A 350 -0.12 -18.70 -5.24
CA ASP A 350 1.08 -18.16 -4.60
C ASP A 350 0.79 -16.88 -3.78
N GLU A 351 1.34 -16.78 -2.56
CA GLU A 351 1.12 -15.70 -1.58
C GLU A 351 -0.32 -15.62 -1.01
N ILE A 352 -1.24 -16.53 -1.35
CA ILE A 352 -2.53 -16.61 -0.69
C ILE A 352 -2.46 -17.66 0.42
N GLY A 353 -2.28 -17.19 1.64
CA GLY A 353 -2.33 -18.04 2.83
C GLY A 353 -3.76 -18.24 3.33
N GLU A 354 -3.92 -19.15 4.29
CA GLU A 354 -5.20 -19.53 4.87
C GLU A 354 -6.06 -18.33 5.32
N LYS A 355 -5.45 -17.33 5.97
CA LYS A 355 -6.15 -16.12 6.44
C LYS A 355 -6.78 -15.30 5.30
N ILE A 356 -6.10 -15.19 4.16
CA ILE A 356 -6.62 -14.49 2.98
C ILE A 356 -7.72 -15.31 2.34
N ALA A 357 -7.49 -16.62 2.17
CA ALA A 357 -8.46 -17.54 1.59
C ALA A 357 -9.78 -17.57 2.39
N GLN A 358 -9.71 -17.71 3.70
CA GLN A 358 -10.88 -17.64 4.59
C GLN A 358 -11.62 -16.30 4.47
N SER A 359 -10.90 -15.19 4.34
CA SER A 359 -11.52 -13.88 4.17
C SER A 359 -12.28 -13.75 2.85
N ILE A 360 -11.81 -14.39 1.78
CA ILE A 360 -12.50 -14.44 0.49
C ILE A 360 -13.76 -15.29 0.60
N LEU A 361 -13.68 -16.48 1.21
CA LEU A 361 -14.83 -17.35 1.43
C LEU A 361 -15.91 -16.66 2.23
N LEU A 362 -15.57 -16.08 3.39
CA LEU A 362 -16.51 -15.35 4.24
C LEU A 362 -17.16 -14.17 3.51
N TYR A 363 -16.41 -13.49 2.62
CA TYR A 363 -16.99 -12.40 1.82
C TYR A 363 -18.13 -12.91 0.92
N PHE A 364 -17.94 -14.03 0.23
CA PHE A 364 -18.92 -14.60 -0.69
C PHE A 364 -19.97 -15.48 0.00
N GLU A 365 -19.77 -15.95 1.24
CA GLU A 365 -20.80 -16.54 2.08
C GLU A 365 -21.88 -15.52 2.45
N ASN A 366 -21.52 -14.25 2.57
CA ASN A 366 -22.46 -13.17 2.89
C ASN A 366 -23.37 -12.88 1.69
N GLU A 367 -24.68 -13.09 1.86
CA GLU A 367 -25.68 -12.88 0.82
C GLU A 367 -25.69 -11.44 0.29
N SER A 368 -25.58 -10.44 1.17
CA SER A 368 -25.54 -9.03 0.77
C SER A 368 -24.35 -8.71 -0.14
N ASN A 369 -23.20 -9.37 0.04
CA ASN A 369 -22.06 -9.19 -0.83
C ASN A 369 -22.27 -9.87 -2.20
N ARG A 370 -22.88 -11.03 -2.24
CA ARG A 370 -23.25 -11.70 -3.51
C ARG A 370 -24.26 -10.86 -4.30
N GLU A 371 -25.27 -10.33 -3.62
CA GLU A 371 -26.25 -9.43 -4.22
C GLU A 371 -25.58 -8.17 -4.76
N LEU A 372 -24.66 -7.57 -4.00
CA LEU A 372 -23.88 -6.42 -4.45
C LEU A 372 -23.10 -6.74 -5.74
N VAL A 373 -22.40 -7.87 -5.79
CA VAL A 373 -21.66 -8.32 -6.99
C VAL A 373 -22.60 -8.55 -8.17
N GLY A 374 -23.79 -9.13 -7.93
CA GLY A 374 -24.83 -9.27 -8.95
C GLY A 374 -25.26 -7.94 -9.54
N ARG A 375 -25.53 -6.94 -8.70
CA ARG A 375 -25.88 -5.57 -9.14
C ARG A 375 -24.76 -4.87 -9.90
N LEU A 376 -23.49 -5.08 -9.52
CA LEU A 376 -22.33 -4.56 -10.25
C LEU A 376 -22.21 -5.23 -11.64
N ARG A 377 -22.53 -6.53 -11.74
CA ARG A 377 -22.62 -7.24 -13.01
C ARG A 377 -23.71 -6.64 -13.92
N ASP A 378 -24.92 -6.45 -13.38
CA ASP A 378 -26.05 -5.87 -14.11
C ASP A 378 -25.75 -4.44 -14.57
N ALA A 379 -24.94 -3.70 -13.81
CA ALA A 379 -24.44 -2.39 -14.20
C ALA A 379 -23.39 -2.44 -15.34
N GLY A 380 -22.90 -3.63 -15.70
CA GLY A 380 -21.98 -3.83 -16.82
C GLY A 380 -20.49 -3.69 -16.48
N LEU A 381 -20.09 -3.95 -15.23
CA LEU A 381 -18.68 -3.96 -14.84
C LEU A 381 -17.96 -5.19 -15.43
N GLN A 382 -16.68 -5.01 -15.73
CA GLN A 382 -15.81 -6.09 -16.21
C GLN A 382 -15.45 -7.05 -15.06
N LEU A 383 -16.29 -8.06 -14.83
CA LEU A 383 -16.13 -9.09 -13.80
C LEU A 383 -15.46 -10.38 -14.34
N TYR A 384 -14.68 -10.26 -15.38
CA TYR A 384 -14.01 -11.34 -16.06
C TYR A 384 -12.69 -10.87 -16.66
N ARG A 385 -11.80 -11.80 -16.90
CA ARG A 385 -10.53 -11.60 -17.56
C ARG A 385 -10.73 -11.55 -19.08
N THR A 386 -10.18 -10.54 -19.74
CA THR A 386 -10.27 -10.40 -21.20
C THR A 386 -9.14 -11.18 -21.91
N GLU A 387 -9.29 -11.39 -23.23
CA GLU A 387 -8.21 -11.96 -24.05
C GLU A 387 -6.95 -11.07 -24.07
N GLU A 388 -7.11 -9.74 -23.96
CA GLU A 388 -5.98 -8.82 -23.84
C GLU A 388 -5.18 -9.03 -22.56
N ASP A 389 -5.86 -9.39 -21.46
CA ASP A 389 -5.20 -9.75 -20.20
C ASP A 389 -4.37 -11.03 -20.32
N LEU A 390 -4.67 -11.85 -21.33
CA LEU A 390 -3.95 -13.08 -21.69
C LEU A 390 -2.92 -12.88 -22.81
N SER A 391 -2.88 -11.70 -23.43
CA SER A 391 -1.94 -11.41 -24.51
C SER A 391 -0.49 -11.51 -24.00
N GLY A 392 0.29 -12.39 -24.62
CA GLY A 392 1.66 -12.72 -24.19
C GLY A 392 1.78 -13.91 -23.23
N TYR A 393 0.66 -14.59 -22.91
CA TYR A 393 0.71 -15.87 -22.19
C TYR A 393 0.79 -17.03 -23.19
N THR A 394 1.65 -18.00 -22.90
CA THR A 394 1.79 -19.25 -23.65
C THR A 394 1.84 -20.43 -22.67
N ASP A 395 1.61 -21.64 -23.16
CA ASP A 395 1.70 -22.87 -22.35
C ASP A 395 3.03 -23.60 -22.52
N LYS A 396 4.07 -22.94 -23.05
CA LYS A 396 5.38 -23.57 -23.35
C LYS A 396 6.03 -24.20 -22.11
N LEU A 397 5.74 -23.70 -20.92
CA LEU A 397 6.25 -24.20 -19.65
C LEU A 397 5.15 -24.84 -18.79
N ALA A 398 3.98 -25.16 -19.35
CA ALA A 398 2.85 -25.75 -18.62
C ALA A 398 3.29 -27.01 -17.84
N GLY A 399 2.91 -27.08 -16.56
CA GLY A 399 3.25 -28.16 -15.65
C GLY A 399 4.72 -28.22 -15.21
N LYS A 400 5.57 -27.27 -15.60
CA LYS A 400 6.98 -27.23 -15.18
C LYS A 400 7.14 -26.44 -13.90
N SER A 401 7.84 -27.03 -12.91
CA SER A 401 8.26 -26.35 -11.68
C SER A 401 9.73 -25.95 -11.80
N ILE A 402 10.01 -24.65 -11.75
CA ILE A 402 11.31 -24.09 -12.10
C ILE A 402 11.90 -23.33 -10.91
N VAL A 403 13.16 -23.59 -10.58
CA VAL A 403 13.90 -22.83 -9.56
C VAL A 403 14.83 -21.84 -10.27
N ILE A 404 14.82 -20.59 -9.85
CA ILE A 404 15.72 -19.56 -10.36
C ILE A 404 16.89 -19.39 -9.37
N SER A 405 18.13 -19.45 -9.88
CA SER A 405 19.34 -19.32 -9.05
C SER A 405 20.48 -18.68 -9.83
N GLY A 406 21.27 -17.82 -9.18
CA GLY A 406 22.39 -17.15 -9.82
C GLY A 406 22.13 -15.68 -10.12
N VAL A 407 23.02 -15.09 -10.89
CA VAL A 407 23.01 -13.70 -11.36
C VAL A 407 22.79 -13.72 -12.87
N PHE A 408 21.84 -12.97 -13.36
CA PHE A 408 21.41 -13.00 -14.75
C PHE A 408 21.87 -11.74 -15.50
N THR A 409 22.03 -11.87 -16.82
CA THR A 409 22.53 -10.80 -17.69
C THR A 409 21.40 -10.12 -18.45
N HIS A 410 20.43 -10.89 -18.99
CA HIS A 410 19.37 -10.34 -19.85
C HIS A 410 18.18 -9.83 -19.05
N HIS A 411 17.74 -10.56 -18.03
CA HIS A 411 16.59 -10.22 -17.21
C HIS A 411 16.91 -10.32 -15.71
N SER A 412 16.19 -9.57 -14.89
CA SER A 412 16.22 -9.75 -13.44
C SER A 412 15.54 -11.05 -13.02
N ARG A 413 15.78 -11.51 -11.79
CA ARG A 413 15.08 -12.68 -11.24
C ARG A 413 13.56 -12.53 -11.23
N ASP A 414 13.07 -11.33 -10.97
CA ASP A 414 11.63 -11.08 -10.90
C ASP A 414 11.03 -11.05 -12.32
N GLU A 415 11.74 -10.52 -13.32
CA GLU A 415 11.36 -10.63 -14.73
C GLU A 415 11.34 -12.09 -15.19
N TYR A 416 12.32 -12.91 -14.80
CA TYR A 416 12.30 -14.35 -15.11
C TYR A 416 11.14 -15.10 -14.45
N LYS A 417 10.72 -14.71 -13.25
CA LYS A 417 9.49 -15.26 -12.64
C LYS A 417 8.27 -14.94 -13.49
N GLU A 418 8.14 -13.66 -13.91
CA GLU A 418 7.05 -13.26 -14.79
C GLU A 418 7.07 -13.98 -16.13
N ILE A 419 8.25 -14.15 -16.73
CA ILE A 419 8.42 -14.89 -17.98
C ILE A 419 8.01 -16.37 -17.81
N ILE A 420 8.43 -17.01 -16.73
CA ILE A 420 8.04 -18.39 -16.40
C ILE A 420 6.53 -18.49 -16.24
N GLU A 421 5.92 -17.59 -15.47
CA GLU A 421 4.47 -17.56 -15.23
C GLU A 421 3.69 -17.25 -16.52
N LYS A 422 4.16 -16.31 -17.34
CA LYS A 422 3.57 -16.00 -18.66
C LYS A 422 3.59 -17.19 -19.62
N ASN A 423 4.55 -18.07 -19.46
CA ASN A 423 4.67 -19.31 -20.28
C ASN A 423 4.04 -20.54 -19.59
N GLY A 424 3.18 -20.36 -18.57
CA GLY A 424 2.45 -21.45 -17.93
C GLY A 424 3.27 -22.27 -16.92
N GLY A 425 4.52 -21.86 -16.62
CA GLY A 425 5.40 -22.52 -15.65
C GLY A 425 5.16 -22.03 -14.23
N LYS A 426 5.60 -22.81 -13.23
CA LYS A 426 5.56 -22.45 -11.81
C LYS A 426 6.97 -22.17 -11.30
N ASN A 427 7.20 -20.96 -10.79
CA ASN A 427 8.42 -20.65 -10.07
C ASN A 427 8.34 -21.17 -8.64
N VAL A 428 9.36 -21.94 -8.19
CA VAL A 428 9.45 -22.50 -6.84
C VAL A 428 10.74 -22.07 -6.15
N GLY A 429 10.65 -21.75 -4.85
CA GLY A 429 11.78 -21.19 -4.10
C GLY A 429 12.86 -22.20 -3.72
N SER A 430 12.55 -23.50 -3.68
CA SER A 430 13.45 -24.56 -3.24
C SER A 430 13.47 -25.74 -4.18
N ILE A 431 14.65 -26.37 -4.30
CA ILE A 431 14.87 -27.55 -5.12
C ILE A 431 14.29 -28.78 -4.42
N SER A 432 13.47 -29.56 -5.14
CA SER A 432 12.88 -30.82 -4.68
C SER A 432 12.82 -31.82 -5.85
N ALA A 433 12.46 -33.08 -5.59
CA ALA A 433 12.26 -34.09 -6.63
C ALA A 433 11.17 -33.71 -7.67
N LYS A 434 10.31 -32.74 -7.34
CA LYS A 434 9.28 -32.21 -8.24
C LYS A 434 9.77 -31.04 -9.10
N THR A 435 11.03 -30.59 -8.92
CA THR A 435 11.61 -29.51 -9.74
C THR A 435 11.93 -30.03 -11.14
N SER A 436 11.36 -29.40 -12.16
CA SER A 436 11.55 -29.80 -13.55
C SER A 436 12.94 -29.45 -14.08
N PHE A 437 13.39 -28.23 -13.81
CA PHE A 437 14.73 -27.76 -14.09
C PHE A 437 15.06 -26.49 -13.26
N ILE A 438 16.33 -26.12 -13.29
CA ILE A 438 16.81 -24.90 -12.65
C ILE A 438 17.26 -23.94 -13.74
N LEU A 439 16.72 -22.72 -13.73
CA LEU A 439 17.26 -21.61 -14.49
C LEU A 439 18.44 -21.02 -13.73
N ALA A 440 19.64 -21.25 -14.24
CA ALA A 440 20.89 -20.85 -13.62
C ALA A 440 21.52 -19.66 -14.34
N GLY A 441 21.73 -18.58 -13.61
CA GLY A 441 22.65 -17.52 -14.00
C GLY A 441 24.05 -17.73 -13.42
N ASP A 442 24.93 -16.75 -13.62
CA ASP A 442 26.28 -16.74 -13.07
C ASP A 442 26.27 -16.86 -11.54
N ASN A 443 27.31 -17.51 -10.98
CA ASN A 443 27.48 -17.63 -9.54
C ASN A 443 26.29 -18.30 -8.81
N MET A 444 25.71 -19.34 -9.41
CA MET A 444 24.76 -20.20 -8.72
C MET A 444 25.35 -20.71 -7.40
N GLY A 445 24.65 -20.58 -6.30
CA GLY A 445 25.14 -20.97 -4.97
C GLY A 445 25.49 -22.46 -4.89
N PRO A 446 26.67 -22.82 -4.30
CA PRO A 446 27.20 -24.19 -4.32
C PRO A 446 26.25 -25.23 -3.71
N ALA A 447 25.53 -24.88 -2.64
CA ALA A 447 24.56 -25.78 -2.02
C ALA A 447 23.38 -26.14 -2.95
N LYS A 448 22.95 -25.19 -3.78
CA LYS A 448 21.89 -25.47 -4.79
C LYS A 448 22.43 -26.32 -5.94
N LEU A 449 23.66 -26.07 -6.36
CA LEU A 449 24.33 -26.86 -7.40
C LEU A 449 24.50 -28.32 -6.98
N GLU A 450 24.98 -28.58 -5.76
CA GLU A 450 25.11 -29.94 -5.21
C GLU A 450 23.76 -30.63 -5.09
N LYS A 451 22.75 -29.94 -4.60
CA LYS A 451 21.41 -30.51 -4.48
C LYS A 451 20.79 -30.85 -5.82
N ALA A 452 21.01 -30.02 -6.84
CA ALA A 452 20.58 -30.30 -8.23
C ALA A 452 21.24 -31.57 -8.78
N LYS A 453 22.56 -31.69 -8.64
CA LYS A 453 23.33 -32.88 -9.06
C LYS A 453 22.86 -34.15 -8.35
N LYS A 454 22.64 -34.06 -7.01
CA LYS A 454 22.17 -35.21 -6.20
C LYS A 454 20.78 -35.69 -6.62
N LEU A 455 19.91 -34.81 -7.06
CA LEU A 455 18.55 -35.14 -7.49
C LEU A 455 18.42 -35.34 -9.01
N GLY A 456 19.50 -35.22 -9.78
CA GLY A 456 19.49 -35.38 -11.23
C GLY A 456 18.67 -34.31 -11.97
N ILE A 457 18.55 -33.10 -11.42
CA ILE A 457 17.72 -32.04 -11.98
C ILE A 457 18.53 -31.28 -13.04
N THR A 458 17.93 -31.10 -14.22
CA THR A 458 18.52 -30.36 -15.33
C THR A 458 18.77 -28.91 -14.93
N ILE A 459 19.92 -28.36 -15.27
CA ILE A 459 20.28 -26.96 -15.09
C ILE A 459 20.35 -26.35 -16.48
N LEU A 460 19.58 -25.32 -16.74
CA LEU A 460 19.56 -24.54 -17.97
C LEU A 460 20.24 -23.19 -17.73
N SER A 461 21.08 -22.79 -18.67
CA SER A 461 21.60 -21.44 -18.73
C SER A 461 20.50 -20.42 -19.12
N GLU A 462 20.79 -19.14 -18.96
CA GLU A 462 19.91 -18.04 -19.38
C GLU A 462 19.56 -18.14 -20.88
N GLU A 463 20.57 -18.41 -21.73
CA GLU A 463 20.38 -18.53 -23.17
C GLU A 463 19.56 -19.76 -23.57
N GLU A 464 19.80 -20.90 -22.91
CA GLU A 464 19.04 -22.14 -23.17
C GLU A 464 17.58 -21.99 -22.77
N PHE A 465 17.33 -21.31 -21.66
CA PHE A 465 15.98 -21.01 -21.21
C PHE A 465 15.24 -20.09 -22.19
N LEU A 466 15.89 -19.00 -22.64
CA LEU A 466 15.29 -18.06 -23.60
C LEU A 466 14.98 -18.76 -24.94
N LYS A 467 15.82 -19.67 -25.38
CA LYS A 467 15.55 -20.53 -26.57
C LYS A 467 14.36 -21.48 -26.35
N LEU A 468 14.16 -21.96 -25.13
CA LEU A 468 13.05 -22.86 -24.81
C LEU A 468 11.69 -22.17 -24.90
N ILE A 469 11.66 -20.88 -24.64
CA ILE A 469 10.43 -20.08 -24.62
C ILE A 469 10.24 -19.17 -25.84
N SER A 470 11.25 -19.05 -26.71
CA SER A 470 11.13 -18.40 -28.03
C SER A 470 10.44 -19.33 -29.04
#